data_15560fcd34edd1cad48e9665e5cea6d0
#
_entry.id   15560fcd34edd1cad48e9665e5cea6d0
#
_cell.length_a   1.000
_cell.length_b   1.000
_cell.length_c   1.000
_cell.angle_alpha   90.00
_cell.angle_beta   90.00
_cell.angle_gamma   90.00
#
_symmetry.space_group_name_H-M   'P 1'
#
loop_
_entity.id
_entity.type
_entity.pdbx_description
1 polymer ?
#
loop_
_entity_poly.entity_id
_entity_poly.type
_entity_poly.pdbx_seq_one_letter_code
_entity_poly.pdbx_strand_id
1 'polypeptide(L)'
;MSAFTIVRFRVLPDQVEAFERAYCNIERAMPGLKRFVLVKTGDRSYCSIGEFETFDHIVDARTTMRANLDVFRQHLEPFDETLGVTDPVSGEAVLDVRR
;
A
#
# COMPACT_ATOMS: atom_id res chain seq x y z
N MET A 1 2.59 20.55 0.96
CA MET A 1 3.47 19.41 0.61
C MET A 1 2.64 18.17 0.51
N SER A 2 2.98 17.31 -0.44
CA SER A 2 2.33 16.00 -0.56
C SER A 2 2.62 15.15 0.68
N ALA A 3 1.70 14.21 0.93
CA ALA A 3 1.88 13.21 1.96
C ALA A 3 1.90 11.83 1.32
N PHE A 4 2.62 10.90 1.92
CA PHE A 4 2.79 9.57 1.37
C PHE A 4 2.37 8.51 2.38
N THR A 5 1.73 7.46 1.89
CA THR A 5 1.53 6.24 2.65
C THR A 5 2.31 5.12 1.96
N ILE A 6 3.09 4.40 2.75
CA ILE A 6 3.99 3.37 2.26
C ILE A 6 3.69 2.10 3.05
N VAL A 7 3.40 1.02 2.33
CA VAL A 7 3.02 -0.24 2.98
C VAL A 7 3.85 -1.37 2.39
N ARG A 8 4.53 -2.13 3.24
CA ARG A 8 5.27 -3.30 2.81
C ARG A 8 4.40 -4.54 2.97
N PHE A 9 4.56 -5.47 2.02
CA PHE A 9 3.88 -6.76 2.03
C PHE A 9 4.86 -7.88 1.75
N ARG A 10 4.56 -9.05 2.30
CA ARG A 10 5.24 -10.28 1.96
C ARG A 10 4.20 -11.29 1.52
N VAL A 11 4.38 -11.86 0.31
CA VAL A 11 3.42 -12.75 -0.30
C VAL A 11 3.78 -14.20 0.04
N LEU A 12 2.76 -15.01 0.30
CA LEU A 12 2.95 -16.45 0.54
C LEU A 12 3.61 -17.14 -0.66
N PRO A 13 4.39 -18.22 -0.44
CA PRO A 13 4.94 -19.00 -1.55
C PRO A 13 3.85 -19.43 -2.51
N ASP A 14 4.14 -19.37 -3.81
CA ASP A 14 3.25 -19.76 -4.90
C ASP A 14 1.99 -18.90 -5.05
N GLN A 15 1.91 -17.73 -4.35
CA GLN A 15 0.76 -16.85 -4.41
C GLN A 15 1.05 -15.53 -5.15
N VAL A 16 2.23 -15.39 -5.76
CA VAL A 16 2.65 -14.13 -6.38
C VAL A 16 1.71 -13.68 -7.49
N GLU A 17 1.39 -14.56 -8.42
CA GLU A 17 0.48 -14.22 -9.53
C GLU A 17 -0.93 -13.90 -9.03
N ALA A 18 -1.42 -14.69 -8.09
CA ALA A 18 -2.76 -14.47 -7.51
C ALA A 18 -2.81 -13.15 -6.78
N PHE A 19 -1.75 -12.81 -6.02
CA PHE A 19 -1.66 -11.52 -5.33
C PHE A 19 -1.68 -10.36 -6.31
N GLU A 20 -0.88 -10.41 -7.37
CA GLU A 20 -0.82 -9.32 -8.34
C GLU A 20 -2.15 -9.14 -9.06
N ARG A 21 -2.85 -10.22 -9.40
CA ARG A 21 -4.19 -10.13 -9.98
C ARG A 21 -5.20 -9.52 -9.02
N ALA A 22 -5.20 -9.97 -7.77
CA ALA A 22 -6.11 -9.44 -6.75
C ALA A 22 -5.85 -7.95 -6.50
N TYR A 23 -4.58 -7.55 -6.47
CA TYR A 23 -4.21 -6.16 -6.22
C TYR A 23 -4.71 -5.22 -7.32
N CYS A 24 -4.85 -5.70 -8.55
CA CYS A 24 -5.41 -4.90 -9.65
C CYS A 24 -6.88 -4.55 -9.44
N ASN A 25 -7.57 -5.21 -8.52
CA ASN A 25 -9.00 -5.01 -8.27
C ASN A 25 -9.30 -4.11 -7.07
N ILE A 26 -8.30 -3.47 -6.47
CA ILE A 26 -8.52 -2.58 -5.34
C ILE A 26 -9.24 -1.30 -5.78
N GLU A 27 -9.98 -0.69 -4.83
CA GLU A 27 -10.61 0.60 -5.06
C GLU A 27 -9.56 1.71 -5.09
N ARG A 28 -9.58 2.52 -6.14
CA ARG A 28 -8.60 3.58 -6.36
C ARG A 28 -9.18 4.99 -6.27
N ALA A 29 -10.51 5.09 -6.15
CA ALA A 29 -11.18 6.39 -6.07
C ALA A 29 -11.12 6.94 -4.65
N MET A 30 -9.92 7.36 -4.24
CA MET A 30 -9.70 7.96 -2.92
C MET A 30 -9.43 9.46 -3.10
N PRO A 31 -10.24 10.33 -2.45
CA PRO A 31 -10.04 11.77 -2.57
C PRO A 31 -8.60 12.17 -2.22
N GLY A 32 -8.03 13.06 -3.04
CA GLY A 32 -6.66 13.55 -2.84
C GLY A 32 -5.57 12.63 -3.33
N LEU A 33 -5.88 11.43 -3.79
CA LEU A 33 -4.88 10.52 -4.34
C LEU A 33 -4.34 11.07 -5.65
N LYS A 34 -3.01 11.29 -5.69
CA LYS A 34 -2.32 11.83 -6.87
C LYS A 34 -1.63 10.73 -7.66
N ARG A 35 -1.09 9.73 -6.97
CA ARG A 35 -0.33 8.66 -7.60
C ARG A 35 -0.31 7.45 -6.70
N PHE A 36 -0.36 6.28 -7.31
CA PHE A 36 -0.29 5.01 -6.58
C PHE A 36 0.59 4.04 -7.35
N VAL A 37 1.57 3.44 -6.66
CA VAL A 37 2.54 2.53 -7.27
C VAL A 37 2.69 1.30 -6.39
N LEU A 38 2.71 0.13 -7.01
CA LEU A 38 3.11 -1.10 -6.33
C LEU A 38 4.47 -1.52 -6.88
N VAL A 39 5.48 -1.57 -6.02
CA VAL A 39 6.85 -1.90 -6.38
C VAL A 39 7.17 -3.31 -5.90
N LYS A 40 7.72 -4.13 -6.79
CA LYS A 40 8.19 -5.47 -6.42
C LYS A 40 9.64 -5.36 -5.97
N THR A 41 9.90 -5.62 -4.70
CA THR A 41 11.23 -5.44 -4.11
C THR A 41 12.00 -6.74 -3.94
N GLY A 42 11.37 -7.87 -4.18
CA GLY A 42 11.98 -9.20 -4.13
C GLY A 42 11.02 -10.21 -4.72
N ASP A 43 11.39 -11.48 -4.71
CA ASP A 43 10.56 -12.54 -5.33
C ASP A 43 9.15 -12.59 -4.76
N ARG A 44 8.99 -12.33 -3.46
CA ARG A 44 7.70 -12.34 -2.76
C ARG A 44 7.50 -11.09 -1.93
N SER A 45 8.27 -10.04 -2.16
CA SER A 45 8.24 -8.80 -1.38
C SER A 45 7.75 -7.64 -2.23
N TYR A 46 6.86 -6.83 -1.66
CA TYR A 46 6.26 -5.69 -2.35
C TYR A 46 6.18 -4.49 -1.42
N CYS A 47 6.13 -3.32 -2.05
CA CYS A 47 5.94 -2.05 -1.36
C CYS A 47 4.95 -1.23 -2.16
N SER A 48 3.85 -0.82 -1.55
CA SER A 48 2.93 0.13 -2.18
C SER A 48 3.27 1.54 -1.72
N ILE A 49 3.17 2.49 -2.64
CA ILE A 49 3.45 3.90 -2.37
C ILE A 49 2.28 4.71 -2.91
N GLY A 50 1.57 5.38 -2.02
CA GLY A 50 0.47 6.26 -2.38
C GLY A 50 0.81 7.70 -2.07
N GLU A 51 0.71 8.58 -3.06
CA GLU A 51 0.91 10.02 -2.87
C GLU A 51 -0.45 10.71 -2.82
N PHE A 52 -0.68 11.47 -1.75
CA PHE A 52 -1.91 12.23 -1.53
C PHE A 52 -1.58 13.72 -1.43
N GLU A 53 -2.58 14.56 -1.69
CA GLU A 53 -2.41 16.02 -1.62
C GLU A 53 -2.05 16.47 -0.21
N THR A 54 -2.67 15.87 0.83
CA THR A 54 -2.41 16.21 2.23
C THR A 54 -2.43 14.95 3.09
N PHE A 55 -1.87 15.05 4.28
CA PHE A 55 -1.94 13.96 5.26
C PHE A 55 -3.38 13.66 5.67
N ASP A 56 -4.24 14.69 5.75
CA ASP A 56 -5.64 14.49 6.10
C ASP A 56 -6.35 13.59 5.08
N HIS A 57 -5.99 13.68 3.80
CA HIS A 57 -6.54 12.78 2.79
C HIS A 57 -6.16 11.31 3.07
N ILE A 58 -4.96 11.07 3.59
CA ILE A 58 -4.55 9.72 3.99
C ILE A 58 -5.42 9.21 5.14
N VAL A 59 -5.65 10.07 6.15
CA VAL A 59 -6.49 9.71 7.29
C VAL A 59 -7.90 9.33 6.81
N ASP A 60 -8.47 10.14 5.92
CA ASP A 60 -9.82 9.90 5.39
C ASP A 60 -9.86 8.63 4.52
N ALA A 61 -8.76 8.27 3.88
CA ALA A 61 -8.69 7.10 2.99
C ALA A 61 -8.53 5.78 3.75
N ARG A 62 -8.27 5.81 5.06
CA ARG A 62 -7.96 4.59 5.82
C ARG A 62 -9.04 3.52 5.76
N THR A 63 -10.31 3.91 5.76
CA THR A 63 -11.40 2.96 5.65
C THR A 63 -11.36 2.22 4.31
N THR A 64 -11.14 2.94 3.21
CA THR A 64 -10.99 2.35 1.88
C THR A 64 -9.76 1.46 1.81
N MET A 65 -8.64 1.89 2.40
CA MET A 65 -7.42 1.09 2.42
C MET A 65 -7.59 -0.22 3.16
N ARG A 66 -8.34 -0.23 4.28
CA ARG A 66 -8.63 -1.46 5.02
C ARG A 66 -9.50 -2.40 4.20
N ALA A 67 -10.51 -1.86 3.51
CA ALA A 67 -11.36 -2.67 2.63
C ALA A 67 -10.54 -3.25 1.47
N ASN A 68 -9.61 -2.47 0.93
CA ASN A 68 -8.70 -2.95 -0.12
C ASN A 68 -7.83 -4.10 0.38
N LEU A 69 -7.34 -4.02 1.61
CA LEU A 69 -6.52 -5.08 2.17
C LEU A 69 -7.27 -6.42 2.17
N ASP A 70 -8.57 -6.41 2.43
CA ASP A 70 -9.37 -7.62 2.45
C ASP A 70 -9.44 -8.30 1.06
N VAL A 71 -9.23 -7.53 -0.02
CA VAL A 71 -9.24 -8.07 -1.39
C VAL A 71 -8.05 -9.02 -1.61
N PHE A 72 -6.89 -8.74 -0.99
CA PHE A 72 -5.68 -9.53 -1.24
C PHE A 72 -5.03 -10.11 0.03
N ARG A 73 -5.64 -9.91 1.21
CA ARG A 73 -5.09 -10.37 2.50
C ARG A 73 -4.74 -11.86 2.50
N GLN A 74 -5.56 -12.68 1.87
CA GLN A 74 -5.38 -14.15 1.88
C GLN A 74 -4.08 -14.60 1.23
N HIS A 75 -3.46 -13.74 0.42
CA HIS A 75 -2.21 -14.06 -0.28
C HIS A 75 -0.98 -13.60 0.49
N LEU A 76 -1.15 -12.97 1.64
CA LEU A 76 -0.05 -12.35 2.39
C LEU A 76 0.46 -13.25 3.50
N GLU A 77 1.79 -13.19 3.71
CA GLU A 77 2.47 -13.83 4.81
C GLU A 77 2.65 -12.83 5.94
N PRO A 78 2.31 -13.18 7.19
CA PRO A 78 2.51 -12.26 8.32
C PRO A 78 3.99 -11.93 8.52
N PHE A 79 4.29 -10.67 8.87
CA PHE A 79 5.64 -10.26 9.27
C PHE A 79 5.94 -10.76 10.67
N ASP A 80 5.06 -10.45 11.63
CA ASP A 80 5.13 -10.90 13.01
C ASP A 80 3.77 -10.66 13.67
N GLU A 81 3.66 -10.98 14.97
CA GLU A 81 2.41 -10.82 15.72
C GLU A 81 1.99 -9.35 15.87
N THR A 82 2.97 -8.45 15.95
CA THR A 82 2.70 -7.02 16.15
C THR A 82 2.23 -6.35 14.87
N LEU A 83 2.96 -6.57 13.75
CA LEU A 83 2.65 -5.94 12.47
C LEU A 83 1.52 -6.63 11.73
N GLY A 84 1.37 -7.95 11.91
CA GLY A 84 0.42 -8.73 11.11
C GLY A 84 0.91 -8.87 9.67
N VAL A 85 0.01 -8.71 8.71
CA VAL A 85 0.32 -8.94 7.28
C VAL A 85 0.79 -7.69 6.55
N THR A 86 0.82 -6.52 7.22
CA THR A 86 1.29 -5.26 6.61
C THR A 86 2.25 -4.56 7.54
N ASP A 87 3.12 -3.74 6.93
CA ASP A 87 4.03 -2.86 7.67
C ASP A 87 3.86 -1.45 7.09
N PRO A 88 2.86 -0.70 7.61
CA PRO A 88 2.52 0.61 7.05
C PRO A 88 3.23 1.75 7.77
N VAL A 89 3.63 2.76 7.00
CA VAL A 89 4.09 4.05 7.53
C VAL A 89 3.51 5.15 6.66
N SER A 90 3.26 6.32 7.25
CA SER A 90 2.74 7.47 6.53
C SER A 90 3.37 8.75 7.08
N GLY A 91 3.54 9.73 6.22
CA GLY A 91 4.10 11.01 6.62
C GLY A 91 4.06 12.02 5.50
N GLU A 92 4.39 13.27 5.86
CA GLU A 92 4.48 14.35 4.87
C GLU A 92 5.87 14.36 4.22
N ALA A 93 5.91 14.72 2.94
CA ALA A 93 7.18 14.90 2.25
C ALA A 93 7.89 16.14 2.83
N VAL A 94 9.15 15.97 3.20
CA VAL A 94 9.97 17.08 3.68
C VAL A 94 11.01 17.52 2.64
N LEU A 95 11.16 16.73 1.60
CA LEU A 95 12.01 17.04 0.44
C LEU A 95 11.38 16.38 -0.77
N ASP A 96 11.14 17.17 -1.82
CA ASP A 96 10.57 16.68 -3.08
C ASP A 96 11.38 17.28 -4.22
N VAL A 97 12.20 16.45 -4.86
CA VAL A 97 13.04 16.88 -5.99
C VAL A 97 12.50 16.26 -7.26
N ARG A 98 12.16 17.10 -8.22
CA ARG A 98 11.64 16.68 -9.53
C ARG A 98 12.61 17.08 -10.62
N ARG A 99 12.65 16.28 -11.68
CA ARG A 99 13.53 16.54 -12.82
C ARG A 99 12.72 16.70 -14.08
#